data_9be0ab8ac95e21b093e1fe9eca4ca963
#
_entry.id   9be0ab8ac95e21b093e1fe9eca4ca963
#
_cell.length_a   1.000
_cell.length_b   1.000
_cell.length_c   1.000
_cell.angle_alpha   90.00
_cell.angle_beta   90.00
_cell.angle_gamma   90.00
#
_symmetry.space_group_name_H-M   'P 1'
#
loop_
_entity.id
_entity.type
_entity.pdbx_description
1 polymer ?
#
loop_
_entity_poly.entity_id
_entity_poly.type
_entity_poly.pdbx_seq_one_letter_code
_entity_poly.pdbx_strand_id
1 'polypeptide(L)'
;VEIGEKLGVPLMVHITNPPGPVGELLERLRPGDIVTHMYQNTGYSILEDGHVSEETWKARERGILFEAADARAHFSFEVSERAVSEHFYPDLLGTDITKLSMHLRPTAFNMAMQISKYVNLRIPFEWVIRMATWNNAVNLGLSETIGNLKPGMKADIAVFRPRGEKNIFGDRPDSNPECRRMEGTLVYEPVLTVKNGEMV
;
A
#
# COMPACT_ATOMS: atom_id res chain seq x y z
N VAL A 1 11.76 -0.51 -18.94
CA VAL A 1 11.48 0.88 -19.25
C VAL A 1 11.07 1.03 -20.71
N GLU A 2 11.87 0.61 -21.70
CA GLU A 2 11.62 0.75 -23.13
C GLU A 2 10.21 0.29 -23.60
N ILE A 3 9.68 -0.80 -23.04
CA ILE A 3 8.32 -1.30 -23.39
C ILE A 3 7.26 -0.31 -22.92
N GLY A 4 7.37 0.18 -21.70
CA GLY A 4 6.46 1.18 -21.14
C GLY A 4 6.48 2.49 -21.95
N GLU A 5 7.66 2.91 -22.40
CA GLU A 5 7.82 4.07 -23.26
C GLU A 5 7.13 3.88 -24.62
N LYS A 6 7.39 2.75 -25.27
CA LYS A 6 6.77 2.42 -26.58
C LYS A 6 5.25 2.33 -26.51
N LEU A 7 4.69 1.88 -25.41
CA LEU A 7 3.25 1.74 -25.20
C LEU A 7 2.59 2.96 -24.55
N GLY A 8 3.37 3.92 -24.06
CA GLY A 8 2.86 5.11 -23.36
C GLY A 8 2.16 4.77 -22.04
N VAL A 9 2.60 3.70 -21.34
CA VAL A 9 2.00 3.27 -20.07
C VAL A 9 3.02 3.28 -18.94
N PRO A 10 2.59 3.52 -17.68
CA PRO A 10 3.47 3.36 -16.53
C PRO A 10 3.83 1.87 -16.32
N LEU A 11 4.96 1.64 -15.67
CA LEU A 11 5.39 0.33 -15.21
C LEU A 11 5.02 0.15 -13.74
N MET A 12 4.66 -1.07 -13.35
CA MET A 12 4.63 -1.48 -11.95
C MET A 12 5.71 -2.52 -11.72
N VAL A 13 6.63 -2.22 -10.81
CA VAL A 13 7.81 -3.06 -10.56
C VAL A 13 7.76 -3.64 -9.16
N HIS A 14 7.79 -4.97 -9.09
CA HIS A 14 7.86 -5.75 -7.85
C HIS A 14 9.29 -5.73 -7.30
N ILE A 15 9.48 -5.33 -6.03
CA ILE A 15 10.82 -5.19 -5.44
C ILE A 15 11.12 -6.18 -4.30
N THR A 16 10.34 -7.23 -4.11
CA THR A 16 10.68 -8.25 -3.11
C THR A 16 11.86 -9.09 -3.61
N ASN A 17 12.93 -9.14 -2.82
CA ASN A 17 14.19 -9.81 -3.16
C ASN A 17 14.78 -9.32 -4.51
N PRO A 18 15.06 -8.03 -4.66
CA PRO A 18 15.59 -7.49 -5.90
C PRO A 18 17.04 -7.99 -6.12
N PRO A 19 17.51 -8.08 -7.38
CA PRO A 19 18.85 -8.60 -7.72
C PRO A 19 19.99 -7.67 -7.31
N GLY A 20 19.70 -6.45 -6.89
CA GLY A 20 20.66 -5.42 -6.48
C GLY A 20 20.00 -4.32 -5.66
N PRO A 21 20.75 -3.29 -5.25
CA PRO A 21 20.24 -2.17 -4.49
C PRO A 21 19.02 -1.53 -5.13
N VAL A 22 18.01 -1.21 -4.30
CA VAL A 22 16.76 -0.60 -4.78
C VAL A 22 17.02 0.74 -5.49
N GLY A 23 18.00 1.52 -5.01
CA GLY A 23 18.41 2.78 -5.62
C GLY A 23 18.74 2.67 -7.11
N GLU A 24 19.49 1.63 -7.51
CA GLU A 24 19.87 1.40 -8.91
C GLU A 24 18.64 1.11 -9.80
N LEU A 25 17.63 0.44 -9.26
CA LEU A 25 16.37 0.23 -9.95
C LEU A 25 15.61 1.54 -10.09
N LEU A 26 15.52 2.30 -8.99
CA LEU A 26 14.81 3.56 -8.93
C LEU A 26 15.33 4.59 -9.94
N GLU A 27 16.65 4.63 -10.17
CA GLU A 27 17.27 5.52 -11.16
C GLU A 27 16.77 5.26 -12.60
N ARG A 28 16.37 4.03 -12.90
CA ARG A 28 15.89 3.63 -14.22
C ARG A 28 14.40 3.90 -14.45
N LEU A 29 13.64 4.14 -13.38
CA LEU A 29 12.20 4.37 -13.46
C LEU A 29 11.88 5.82 -13.84
N ARG A 30 10.71 5.98 -14.46
CA ARG A 30 10.20 7.24 -14.99
C ARG A 30 9.13 7.83 -14.07
N PRO A 31 8.88 9.14 -14.11
CA PRO A 31 7.71 9.73 -13.46
C PRO A 31 6.42 8.97 -13.82
N GLY A 32 5.64 8.60 -12.80
CA GLY A 32 4.43 7.78 -12.94
C GLY A 32 4.64 6.27 -12.90
N ASP A 33 5.88 5.77 -13.01
CA ASP A 33 6.16 4.36 -12.75
C ASP A 33 5.97 4.05 -11.25
N ILE A 34 5.61 2.80 -10.92
CA ILE A 34 5.22 2.37 -9.59
C ILE A 34 6.20 1.33 -9.07
N VAL A 35 6.62 1.51 -7.83
CA VAL A 35 7.34 0.49 -7.05
C VAL A 35 6.35 -0.13 -6.08
N THR A 36 5.98 -1.40 -6.32
CA THR A 36 5.09 -2.13 -5.42
C THR A 36 5.84 -2.93 -4.36
N HIS A 37 5.17 -3.20 -3.23
CA HIS A 37 5.75 -3.86 -2.05
C HIS A 37 6.85 -3.04 -1.35
N MET A 38 6.67 -1.74 -1.31
CA MET A 38 7.69 -0.82 -0.78
C MET A 38 8.18 -1.16 0.64
N TYR A 39 7.35 -1.81 1.46
CA TYR A 39 7.69 -2.16 2.85
C TYR A 39 8.21 -3.59 3.03
N GLN A 40 8.60 -4.26 1.96
CA GLN A 40 9.25 -5.57 2.05
C GLN A 40 10.68 -5.47 2.64
N ASN A 41 11.18 -6.57 3.21
CA ASN A 41 12.54 -6.66 3.79
C ASN A 41 13.32 -7.90 3.33
N THR A 42 12.96 -8.50 2.21
CA THR A 42 13.70 -9.62 1.65
C THR A 42 14.74 -9.10 0.66
N GLY A 43 16.01 -9.32 0.93
CA GLY A 43 17.11 -8.72 0.16
C GLY A 43 17.21 -7.21 0.42
N TYR A 44 17.49 -6.45 -0.63
CA TYR A 44 17.55 -4.98 -0.54
C TYR A 44 16.15 -4.39 -0.37
N SER A 45 16.04 -3.34 0.45
CA SER A 45 14.79 -2.62 0.71
C SER A 45 14.94 -1.13 0.39
N ILE A 46 13.93 -0.33 0.69
CA ILE A 46 14.00 1.14 0.59
C ILE A 46 14.86 1.77 1.71
N LEU A 47 15.31 0.96 2.68
CA LEU A 47 16.15 1.44 3.77
C LEU A 47 17.63 1.18 3.46
N GLU A 48 18.47 2.13 3.86
CA GLU A 48 19.90 2.03 3.94
C GLU A 48 20.36 2.58 5.31
N ASP A 49 21.24 1.87 6.00
CA ASP A 49 21.70 2.20 7.36
C ASP A 49 20.54 2.51 8.35
N GLY A 50 19.41 1.82 8.17
CA GLY A 50 18.22 1.97 9.02
C GLY A 50 17.38 3.22 8.74
N HIS A 51 17.60 3.93 7.65
CA HIS A 51 16.88 5.11 7.20
C HIS A 51 16.34 4.93 5.78
N VAL A 52 15.28 5.66 5.41
CA VAL A 52 14.86 5.71 4.00
C VAL A 52 16.00 6.31 3.18
N SER A 53 16.48 5.56 2.17
CA SER A 53 17.65 5.96 1.40
C SER A 53 17.42 7.27 0.65
N GLU A 54 18.52 8.01 0.42
CA GLU A 54 18.46 9.27 -0.33
C GLU A 54 17.95 9.06 -1.76
N GLU A 55 18.30 7.93 -2.38
CA GLU A 55 17.84 7.54 -3.72
C GLU A 55 16.32 7.31 -3.74
N THR A 56 15.78 6.77 -2.66
CA THR A 56 14.32 6.56 -2.50
C THR A 56 13.59 7.91 -2.40
N TRP A 57 14.10 8.86 -1.64
CA TRP A 57 13.55 10.21 -1.59
C TRP A 57 13.64 10.93 -2.94
N LYS A 58 14.80 10.90 -3.60
CA LYS A 58 14.98 11.48 -4.94
C LYS A 58 14.05 10.86 -5.97
N ALA A 59 13.81 9.55 -5.88
CA ALA A 59 12.86 8.87 -6.77
C ALA A 59 11.44 9.42 -6.61
N ARG A 60 10.98 9.63 -5.36
CA ARG A 60 9.69 10.26 -5.09
C ARG A 60 9.61 11.67 -5.66
N GLU A 61 10.64 12.48 -5.45
CA GLU A 61 10.72 13.84 -5.99
C GLU A 61 10.65 13.87 -7.54
N ARG A 62 11.18 12.84 -8.21
CA ARG A 62 11.04 12.65 -9.66
C ARG A 62 9.65 12.17 -10.10
N GLY A 63 8.77 11.82 -9.17
CA GLY A 63 7.40 11.37 -9.46
C GLY A 63 7.25 9.86 -9.61
N ILE A 64 8.18 9.04 -9.10
CA ILE A 64 7.96 7.60 -8.93
C ILE A 64 6.98 7.40 -7.78
N LEU A 65 5.99 6.53 -7.96
CA LEU A 65 4.98 6.21 -6.98
C LEU A 65 5.38 4.96 -6.19
N PHE A 66 5.09 4.97 -4.90
CA PHE A 66 5.36 3.87 -4.00
C PHE A 66 4.04 3.24 -3.53
N GLU A 67 3.88 1.95 -3.80
CA GLU A 67 2.69 1.20 -3.41
C GLU A 67 2.99 0.29 -2.22
N ALA A 68 2.07 0.31 -1.27
CA ALA A 68 1.98 -0.68 -0.23
C ALA A 68 0.95 -1.74 -0.62
N ALA A 69 1.43 -2.94 -0.87
CA ALA A 69 0.63 -4.12 -1.20
C ALA A 69 1.23 -5.31 -0.43
N ASP A 70 0.65 -5.62 0.71
CA ASP A 70 1.31 -6.45 1.73
C ASP A 70 1.26 -7.93 1.44
N ALA A 71 0.15 -8.42 0.82
CA ALA A 71 -0.13 -9.85 0.65
C ALA A 71 0.14 -10.64 1.96
N ARG A 72 0.97 -11.66 1.86
CA ARG A 72 1.38 -12.53 2.97
C ARG A 72 2.86 -12.44 3.34
N ALA A 73 3.69 -11.77 2.52
CA ALA A 73 5.14 -11.83 2.65
C ALA A 73 5.87 -10.58 2.13
N HIS A 74 5.13 -9.56 1.69
CA HIS A 74 5.73 -8.37 1.08
C HIS A 74 5.64 -7.14 1.98
N PHE A 75 5.62 -7.37 3.29
CA PHE A 75 5.53 -6.33 4.30
C PHE A 75 6.45 -6.66 5.49
N SER A 76 7.04 -5.64 6.08
CA SER A 76 7.82 -5.73 7.32
C SER A 76 7.47 -4.55 8.22
N PHE A 77 7.21 -4.82 9.50
CA PHE A 77 7.05 -3.76 10.49
C PHE A 77 8.33 -2.95 10.66
N GLU A 78 9.50 -3.58 10.57
CA GLU A 78 10.78 -2.88 10.66
C GLU A 78 10.91 -1.78 9.60
N VAL A 79 10.66 -2.12 8.34
CA VAL A 79 10.73 -1.16 7.23
C VAL A 79 9.63 -0.12 7.32
N SER A 80 8.39 -0.55 7.59
CA SER A 80 7.24 0.37 7.62
C SER A 80 7.28 1.35 8.80
N GLU A 81 7.66 0.89 10.00
CA GLU A 81 7.79 1.75 11.18
C GLU A 81 8.87 2.82 10.98
N ARG A 82 10.00 2.44 10.38
CA ARG A 82 11.05 3.39 10.05
C ARG A 82 10.58 4.41 9.01
N ALA A 83 10.07 3.95 7.88
CA ALA A 83 9.58 4.83 6.83
C ALA A 83 8.47 5.78 7.32
N VAL A 84 7.53 5.27 8.13
CA VAL A 84 6.48 6.10 8.74
C VAL A 84 7.05 7.13 9.71
N SER A 85 8.06 6.78 10.51
CA SER A 85 8.70 7.73 11.42
C SER A 85 9.40 8.89 10.69
N GLU A 86 9.82 8.67 9.45
CA GLU A 86 10.40 9.66 8.56
C GLU A 86 9.36 10.33 7.63
N HIS A 87 8.05 10.05 7.83
CA HIS A 87 6.97 10.56 6.99
C HIS A 87 7.03 10.08 5.51
N PHE A 88 7.74 8.98 5.25
CA PHE A 88 7.76 8.35 3.94
C PHE A 88 6.59 7.36 3.82
N TYR A 89 5.40 7.89 3.58
CA TYR A 89 4.16 7.11 3.44
C TYR A 89 4.01 6.59 2.01
N PRO A 90 3.25 5.50 1.79
CA PRO A 90 2.90 5.06 0.44
C PRO A 90 2.07 6.10 -0.30
N ASP A 91 2.18 6.10 -1.61
CA ASP A 91 1.30 6.89 -2.49
C ASP A 91 0.03 6.12 -2.83
N LEU A 92 0.14 4.79 -2.96
CA LEU A 92 -0.93 3.87 -3.35
C LEU A 92 -1.07 2.76 -2.31
N LEU A 93 -2.30 2.31 -2.09
CA LEU A 93 -2.61 1.18 -1.22
C LEU A 93 -3.33 0.09 -2.01
N GLY A 94 -2.64 -1.01 -2.22
CA GLY A 94 -3.17 -2.28 -2.71
C GLY A 94 -3.24 -3.32 -1.61
N THR A 95 -3.76 -4.50 -1.92
CA THR A 95 -3.80 -5.63 -0.97
C THR A 95 -2.90 -6.77 -1.40
N ASP A 96 -2.70 -6.96 -2.69
CA ASP A 96 -2.08 -8.15 -3.30
C ASP A 96 -2.68 -9.46 -2.74
N ILE A 97 -3.97 -9.44 -2.43
CA ILE A 97 -4.68 -10.59 -1.88
C ILE A 97 -4.96 -11.60 -2.99
N THR A 98 -4.52 -12.82 -2.77
CA THR A 98 -4.82 -13.97 -3.61
C THR A 98 -5.80 -14.90 -2.91
N LYS A 99 -6.38 -15.86 -3.64
CA LYS A 99 -7.25 -16.91 -3.06
C LYS A 99 -6.58 -17.65 -1.90
N LEU A 100 -5.25 -17.78 -1.92
CA LEU A 100 -4.50 -18.40 -0.83
C LEU A 100 -4.31 -17.43 0.35
N SER A 101 -3.83 -16.20 0.09
CA SER A 101 -3.44 -15.27 1.14
C SER A 101 -4.61 -14.73 1.95
N MET A 102 -5.83 -14.67 1.39
CA MET A 102 -7.01 -14.20 2.09
C MET A 102 -7.42 -15.03 3.33
N HIS A 103 -6.87 -16.24 3.48
CA HIS A 103 -7.13 -17.13 4.60
C HIS A 103 -6.00 -17.15 5.64
N LEU A 104 -4.88 -16.48 5.38
CA LEU A 104 -3.72 -16.46 6.26
C LEU A 104 -3.85 -15.35 7.29
N ARG A 105 -3.65 -15.68 8.58
CA ARG A 105 -3.70 -14.73 9.69
C ARG A 105 -2.33 -14.67 10.36
N PRO A 106 -1.99 -13.55 11.02
CA PRO A 106 -2.75 -12.31 11.22
C PRO A 106 -2.49 -11.25 10.15
N THR A 107 -2.16 -11.63 8.92
CA THR A 107 -2.00 -10.69 7.81
C THR A 107 -3.35 -10.05 7.43
N ALA A 108 -3.32 -8.86 6.82
CA ALA A 108 -4.53 -8.21 6.35
C ALA A 108 -5.16 -9.03 5.21
N PHE A 109 -6.45 -9.30 5.31
CA PHE A 109 -7.18 -10.24 4.45
C PHE A 109 -8.26 -9.56 3.60
N ASN A 110 -8.40 -8.26 3.71
CA ASN A 110 -9.24 -7.42 2.86
C ASN A 110 -8.81 -5.95 2.99
N MET A 111 -9.38 -5.07 2.17
CA MET A 111 -9.02 -3.65 2.17
C MET A 111 -9.37 -2.96 3.51
N ALA A 112 -10.46 -3.33 4.19
CA ALA A 112 -10.81 -2.75 5.49
C ALA A 112 -9.76 -3.04 6.56
N MET A 113 -9.22 -4.27 6.58
CA MET A 113 -8.13 -4.65 7.47
C MET A 113 -6.82 -3.98 7.07
N GLN A 114 -6.58 -3.79 5.78
CA GLN A 114 -5.42 -3.03 5.29
C GLN A 114 -5.49 -1.58 5.78
N ILE A 115 -6.62 -0.90 5.58
CA ILE A 115 -6.87 0.45 6.10
C ILE A 115 -6.64 0.49 7.63
N SER A 116 -7.22 -0.47 8.36
CA SER A 116 -7.07 -0.55 9.82
C SER A 116 -5.62 -0.68 10.24
N LYS A 117 -4.84 -1.56 9.59
CA LYS A 117 -3.42 -1.76 9.83
C LYS A 117 -2.63 -0.47 9.62
N TYR A 118 -2.86 0.23 8.53
CA TYR A 118 -2.11 1.44 8.18
C TYR A 118 -2.43 2.63 9.08
N VAL A 119 -3.68 2.75 9.56
CA VAL A 119 -4.04 3.74 10.59
C VAL A 119 -3.37 3.42 11.94
N ASN A 120 -3.31 2.14 12.34
CA ASN A 120 -2.60 1.74 13.55
C ASN A 120 -1.08 1.88 13.43
N LEU A 121 -0.51 1.89 12.23
CA LEU A 121 0.88 2.29 11.95
C LEU A 121 1.11 3.82 12.08
N ARG A 122 0.07 4.59 12.46
CA ARG A 122 0.10 6.05 12.64
C ARG A 122 0.24 6.86 11.35
N ILE A 123 -0.09 6.27 10.21
CA ILE A 123 -0.28 7.07 9.00
C ILE A 123 -1.60 7.85 9.15
N PRO A 124 -1.64 9.15 8.86
CA PRO A 124 -2.86 9.96 8.98
C PRO A 124 -4.04 9.34 8.21
N PHE A 125 -5.22 9.29 8.84
CA PHE A 125 -6.39 8.61 8.27
C PHE A 125 -6.75 9.10 6.87
N GLU A 126 -6.72 10.42 6.66
CA GLU A 126 -7.02 11.04 5.38
C GLU A 126 -6.04 10.59 4.30
N TRP A 127 -4.77 10.39 4.66
CA TRP A 127 -3.76 9.87 3.76
C TRP A 127 -4.06 8.41 3.38
N VAL A 128 -4.39 7.57 4.36
CA VAL A 128 -4.76 6.16 4.12
C VAL A 128 -5.97 6.05 3.20
N ILE A 129 -6.99 6.90 3.38
CA ILE A 129 -8.15 6.93 2.49
C ILE A 129 -7.76 7.39 1.09
N ARG A 130 -6.94 8.42 0.95
CA ARG A 130 -6.46 8.87 -0.37
C ARG A 130 -5.68 7.78 -1.11
N MET A 131 -4.76 7.07 -0.43
CA MET A 131 -4.01 5.95 -0.99
C MET A 131 -4.95 4.84 -1.50
N ALA A 132 -6.03 4.56 -0.76
CA ALA A 132 -6.97 3.50 -1.09
C ALA A 132 -8.01 3.89 -2.16
N THR A 133 -8.14 5.18 -2.51
CA THR A 133 -9.22 5.70 -3.37
C THR A 133 -8.69 6.63 -4.45
N TRP A 134 -8.56 7.91 -4.13
CA TRP A 134 -8.24 8.97 -5.09
C TRP A 134 -6.92 8.75 -5.82
N ASN A 135 -5.87 8.44 -5.11
CA ASN A 135 -4.55 8.29 -5.73
C ASN A 135 -4.53 7.12 -6.73
N ASN A 136 -5.18 6.00 -6.38
CA ASN A 136 -5.36 4.89 -7.32
C ASN A 136 -6.18 5.29 -8.55
N ALA A 137 -7.27 6.06 -8.36
CA ALA A 137 -8.08 6.54 -9.47
C ALA A 137 -7.30 7.46 -10.40
N VAL A 138 -6.48 8.36 -9.86
CA VAL A 138 -5.59 9.23 -10.66
C VAL A 138 -4.59 8.40 -11.44
N ASN A 139 -3.91 7.46 -10.78
CA ASN A 139 -2.91 6.61 -11.42
C ASN A 139 -3.49 5.76 -12.56
N LEU A 140 -4.74 5.33 -12.43
CA LEU A 140 -5.45 4.54 -13.45
C LEU A 140 -6.14 5.41 -14.52
N GLY A 141 -6.05 6.74 -14.47
CA GLY A 141 -6.74 7.65 -15.38
C GLY A 141 -8.26 7.67 -15.21
N LEU A 142 -8.78 7.28 -14.02
CA LEU A 142 -10.21 7.14 -13.72
C LEU A 142 -10.73 8.23 -12.77
N SER A 143 -9.93 9.23 -12.45
CA SER A 143 -10.25 10.26 -11.45
C SER A 143 -11.48 11.13 -11.80
N GLU A 144 -11.88 11.19 -13.06
CA GLU A 144 -13.10 11.87 -13.50
C GLU A 144 -14.38 11.05 -13.24
N THR A 145 -14.24 9.77 -12.88
CA THR A 145 -15.40 8.87 -12.73
C THR A 145 -15.50 8.21 -11.36
N ILE A 146 -14.38 7.92 -10.69
CA ILE A 146 -14.31 7.24 -9.39
C ILE A 146 -13.23 7.87 -8.49
N GLY A 147 -13.15 7.42 -7.25
CA GLY A 147 -12.11 7.78 -6.28
C GLY A 147 -12.45 8.95 -5.37
N ASN A 148 -13.60 9.61 -5.55
CA ASN A 148 -14.10 10.65 -4.64
C ASN A 148 -15.64 10.69 -4.63
N LEU A 149 -16.21 11.50 -3.71
CA LEU A 149 -17.66 11.62 -3.48
C LEU A 149 -18.27 12.89 -4.11
N LYS A 150 -17.68 13.43 -5.19
CA LYS A 150 -18.27 14.60 -5.86
C LYS A 150 -19.57 14.23 -6.58
N PRO A 151 -20.58 15.13 -6.60
CA PRO A 151 -21.77 14.94 -7.44
C PRO A 151 -21.40 14.71 -8.92
N GLY A 152 -22.07 13.76 -9.56
CA GLY A 152 -21.81 13.37 -10.93
C GLY A 152 -20.82 12.21 -11.10
N MET A 153 -20.12 11.82 -10.06
CA MET A 153 -19.26 10.62 -10.05
C MET A 153 -20.08 9.34 -9.94
N LYS A 154 -19.48 8.20 -10.31
CA LYS A 154 -20.08 6.90 -10.02
C LYS A 154 -20.25 6.73 -8.52
N ALA A 155 -21.42 6.28 -8.10
CA ALA A 155 -21.70 5.99 -6.69
C ALA A 155 -21.09 4.63 -6.28
N ASP A 156 -19.76 4.59 -6.22
CA ASP A 156 -18.97 3.50 -5.63
C ASP A 156 -18.56 3.94 -4.22
N ILE A 157 -19.29 3.52 -3.19
CA ILE A 157 -19.17 4.04 -1.83
C ILE A 157 -18.98 2.89 -0.85
N ALA A 158 -17.99 2.99 0.01
CA ALA A 158 -17.83 2.13 1.17
C ALA A 158 -17.97 2.96 2.46
N VAL A 159 -18.83 2.50 3.36
CA VAL A 159 -19.02 3.12 4.68
C VAL A 159 -18.41 2.23 5.73
N PHE A 160 -17.56 2.80 6.55
CA PHE A 160 -16.90 2.10 7.64
C PHE A 160 -17.34 2.63 8.99
N ARG A 161 -17.46 1.72 9.95
CA ARG A 161 -17.63 2.06 11.36
C ARG A 161 -16.30 1.87 12.08
N PRO A 162 -15.72 2.90 12.69
CA PRO A 162 -14.55 2.72 13.55
C PRO A 162 -14.98 1.99 14.83
N ARG A 163 -14.25 0.95 15.19
CA ARG A 163 -14.39 0.23 16.45
C ARG A 163 -13.11 0.34 17.26
N GLY A 164 -13.25 0.81 18.50
CA GLY A 164 -12.17 0.81 19.49
C GLY A 164 -12.02 -0.59 20.09
N GLU A 165 -11.35 -1.48 19.39
CA GLU A 165 -11.11 -2.85 19.86
C GLU A 165 -9.67 -3.27 19.56
N LYS A 166 -9.16 -4.18 20.41
CA LYS A 166 -7.84 -4.77 20.20
C LYS A 166 -7.89 -5.72 19.01
N ASN A 167 -6.92 -5.55 18.12
CA ASN A 167 -6.68 -6.46 17.02
C ASN A 167 -5.19 -6.70 16.83
N ILE A 168 -4.84 -7.89 16.35
CA ILE A 168 -3.45 -8.24 16.05
C ILE A 168 -3.26 -8.17 14.54
N PHE A 169 -2.25 -7.40 14.11
CA PHE A 169 -1.78 -7.33 12.74
C PHE A 169 -0.41 -7.99 12.64
N GLY A 170 -0.22 -8.87 11.68
CA GLY A 170 1.05 -9.51 11.39
C GLY A 170 1.68 -8.99 10.11
N ASP A 171 3.00 -9.08 10.04
CA ASP A 171 3.76 -8.85 8.81
C ASP A 171 3.88 -10.14 7.97
N ARG A 172 3.67 -11.30 8.61
CA ARG A 172 3.66 -12.62 8.00
C ARG A 172 2.53 -13.47 8.58
N PRO A 173 2.16 -14.60 7.96
CA PRO A 173 1.25 -15.57 8.56
C PRO A 173 1.82 -16.17 9.85
N ASP A 174 0.94 -16.59 10.77
CA ASP A 174 1.32 -17.25 12.02
C ASP A 174 2.16 -18.53 11.84
N SER A 175 2.06 -19.16 10.68
CA SER A 175 2.88 -20.32 10.31
C SER A 175 4.35 -19.96 10.06
N ASN A 176 4.68 -18.69 9.89
CA ASN A 176 6.06 -18.23 9.78
C ASN A 176 6.61 -17.88 11.18
N PRO A 177 7.70 -18.51 11.64
CA PRO A 177 8.28 -18.25 12.97
C PRO A 177 8.84 -16.83 13.12
N GLU A 178 9.11 -16.14 12.02
CA GLU A 178 9.60 -14.75 12.02
C GLU A 178 8.47 -13.72 12.02
N CYS A 179 7.21 -14.15 12.13
CA CYS A 179 6.07 -13.26 12.15
C CYS A 179 6.16 -12.26 13.30
N ARG A 180 6.37 -10.99 12.99
CA ARG A 180 6.18 -9.90 13.95
C ARG A 180 4.71 -9.51 13.99
N ARG A 181 4.26 -9.13 15.19
CA ARG A 181 2.88 -8.73 15.44
C ARG A 181 2.82 -7.34 16.03
N MET A 182 1.86 -6.56 15.55
CA MET A 182 1.50 -5.26 16.12
C MET A 182 0.10 -5.36 16.73
N GLU A 183 -0.04 -4.95 17.99
CA GLU A 183 -1.35 -4.73 18.59
C GLU A 183 -1.89 -3.37 18.15
N GLY A 184 -3.03 -3.39 17.48
CA GLY A 184 -3.78 -2.19 17.14
C GLY A 184 -4.99 -2.04 18.04
N THR A 185 -5.50 -0.82 18.16
CA THR A 185 -6.65 -0.47 19.02
C THR A 185 -7.85 0.05 18.24
N LEU A 186 -7.73 0.12 16.91
CA LEU A 186 -8.76 0.65 16.04
C LEU A 186 -8.95 -0.26 14.82
N VAL A 187 -10.19 -0.69 14.57
CA VAL A 187 -10.58 -1.48 13.41
C VAL A 187 -11.69 -0.76 12.66
N TYR A 188 -11.59 -0.69 11.35
CA TYR A 188 -12.62 -0.16 10.45
C TYR A 188 -13.47 -1.31 9.91
N GLU A 189 -14.69 -1.44 10.43
CA GLU A 189 -15.65 -2.44 9.99
C GLU A 189 -16.47 -1.90 8.81
N PRO A 190 -16.52 -2.59 7.64
CA PRO A 190 -17.42 -2.19 6.57
C PRO A 190 -18.87 -2.46 6.97
N VAL A 191 -19.72 -1.43 6.88
CA VAL A 191 -21.14 -1.51 7.27
C VAL A 191 -22.09 -1.31 6.10
N LEU A 192 -21.61 -0.73 5.00
CA LEU A 192 -22.36 -0.56 3.77
C LEU A 192 -21.39 -0.50 2.60
N THR A 193 -21.75 -1.17 1.52
CA THR A 193 -21.07 -1.04 0.23
C THR A 193 -22.10 -0.72 -0.83
N VAL A 194 -21.80 0.28 -1.65
CA VAL A 194 -22.60 0.67 -2.81
C VAL A 194 -21.73 0.56 -4.04
N LYS A 195 -22.22 -0.08 -5.08
CA LYS A 195 -21.56 -0.22 -6.38
C LYS A 195 -22.45 0.28 -7.50
N ASN A 196 -22.00 1.29 -8.23
CA ASN A 196 -22.80 1.96 -9.29
C ASN A 196 -24.18 2.42 -8.80
N GLY A 197 -24.31 2.83 -7.53
CA GLY A 197 -25.58 3.28 -6.92
C GLY A 197 -26.45 2.17 -6.31
N GLU A 198 -26.04 0.91 -6.40
CA GLU A 198 -26.76 -0.23 -5.84
C GLU A 198 -26.06 -0.76 -4.59
N MET A 199 -26.82 -1.10 -3.53
CA MET A 199 -26.27 -1.76 -2.35
C MET A 199 -25.90 -3.20 -2.67
N VAL A 200 -24.71 -3.63 -2.22
CA VAL A 200 -24.17 -4.98 -2.41
C VAL A 200 -23.73 -5.59 -1.08
#